data_46d40b886296e45c4bf48ec537c27d2b
#
_entry.id   46d40b886296e45c4bf48ec537c27d2b
#
_cell.length_a   1.000
_cell.length_b   1.000
_cell.length_c   1.000
_cell.angle_alpha   90.00
_cell.angle_beta   90.00
_cell.angle_gamma   90.00
#
_symmetry.space_group_name_H-M   'P 1'
#
loop_
_entity.id
_entity.type
_entity.pdbx_description
1 polymer ?
#
loop_
_entity_poly.entity_id
_entity_poly.type
_entity_poly.pdbx_seq_one_letter_code
_entity_poly.pdbx_strand_id
1 'polypeptide(L)'
;MFYYGKLPDRAPRSRCSVCGEIKPITGILGVCKDCIRDRFDEAKKYIERAHKEVRSKFGLPSSPPRSEDGILCNICSNECRMAPSEKGFCGIRWNENGKLKSLTTPHKAPLYAYPDPHITNCCAAWFCPAATGIGYPKYATRKGPERGYYNLAIFFYGCNFSCLFCQNWEHKKLREARIVDASDLASTILKDERITCICYFGGSPEPHLPYTITVNRLILENKSENRVLRICYEWNGAGNPILVRKAGEQVLLSGGIIKFDLKAPDSKLNYALTGTHNDVVFDNFKMIYDEFWHERPEIPIITATTLLVPGYIGPEEVEEIAKFIASIDPEIPYSLLIFHPDFMMNDLPITPRKIALESFTRAKKHLRRVNLGNRFLLSVAPENL
;
A
#
# COMPACT_ATOMS: atom_id res chain seq x y z
N MET A 1 13.06 5.09 -13.94
CA MET A 1 13.99 6.20 -14.24
C MET A 1 13.48 7.41 -13.49
N PHE A 2 14.09 7.74 -12.35
CA PHE A 2 13.65 8.88 -11.54
C PHE A 2 14.02 10.16 -12.29
N TYR A 3 13.02 10.99 -12.58
CA TYR A 3 13.20 12.29 -13.18
C TYR A 3 13.78 13.22 -12.10
N TYR A 4 15.08 13.41 -12.08
CA TYR A 4 15.74 14.38 -11.19
C TYR A 4 15.54 15.80 -11.74
N GLY A 5 14.32 16.31 -11.68
CA GLY A 5 14.10 17.75 -11.62
C GLY A 5 14.70 18.28 -10.30
N LYS A 6 14.94 19.59 -10.22
CA LYS A 6 15.45 20.20 -8.98
C LYS A 6 14.47 19.89 -7.85
N LEU A 7 14.88 19.01 -6.92
CA LEU A 7 14.07 18.63 -5.77
C LEU A 7 13.85 19.84 -4.86
N PRO A 8 12.66 19.99 -4.24
CA PRO A 8 12.44 21.06 -3.26
C PRO A 8 13.38 20.87 -2.07
N ASP A 9 14.15 21.90 -1.74
CA ASP A 9 15.07 21.89 -0.60
C ASP A 9 14.34 22.10 0.73
N ARG A 10 13.12 22.65 0.70
CA ARG A 10 12.28 22.93 1.87
C ARG A 10 10.80 22.72 1.54
N ALA A 11 10.01 22.35 2.55
CA ALA A 11 8.57 22.33 2.41
C ALA A 11 8.03 23.75 2.20
N PRO A 12 7.04 23.93 1.31
CA PRO A 12 6.39 25.22 1.15
C PRO A 12 5.75 25.62 2.50
N ARG A 13 6.18 26.76 3.06
CA ARG A 13 5.54 27.33 4.23
C ARG A 13 4.41 28.24 3.75
N SER A 14 3.19 27.74 3.85
CA SER A 14 2.00 28.41 3.38
C SER A 14 1.04 28.70 4.54
N ARG A 15 0.19 29.71 4.36
CA ARG A 15 -0.86 30.01 5.31
C ARG A 15 -1.95 28.93 5.22
N CYS A 16 -2.24 28.27 6.35
CA CYS A 16 -3.32 27.30 6.44
C CYS A 16 -4.67 27.97 6.19
N SER A 17 -5.46 27.43 5.28
CA SER A 17 -6.78 27.97 4.93
C SER A 17 -7.83 27.86 6.04
N VAL A 18 -7.54 27.14 7.14
CA VAL A 18 -8.43 26.97 8.29
C VAL A 18 -7.97 27.80 9.48
N CYS A 19 -6.72 27.62 9.97
CA CYS A 19 -6.25 28.36 11.15
C CYS A 19 -5.54 29.68 10.84
N GLY A 20 -5.14 29.90 9.57
CA GLY A 20 -4.40 31.10 9.18
C GLY A 20 -2.91 31.09 9.53
N GLU A 21 -2.41 30.06 10.24
CA GLU A 21 -1.01 29.96 10.61
C GLU A 21 -0.12 29.55 9.43
N ILE A 22 1.15 29.98 9.45
CA ILE A 22 2.15 29.59 8.45
C ILE A 22 2.79 28.28 8.89
N LYS A 23 2.50 27.20 8.16
CA LYS A 23 2.98 25.84 8.45
C LYS A 23 3.53 25.15 7.17
N PRO A 24 4.31 24.05 7.32
CA PRO A 24 4.65 23.20 6.18
C PRO A 24 3.40 22.53 5.62
N ILE A 25 2.95 22.97 4.44
CA ILE A 25 1.69 22.52 3.83
C ILE A 25 1.88 22.38 2.34
N THR A 26 1.44 21.25 1.76
CA THR A 26 1.37 21.12 0.31
C THR A 26 0.26 22.00 -0.28
N GLY A 27 0.55 22.62 -1.42
CA GLY A 27 -0.42 23.50 -2.11
C GLY A 27 -1.71 22.80 -2.51
N ILE A 28 -1.66 21.50 -2.83
CA ILE A 28 -2.85 20.73 -3.23
C ILE A 28 -3.90 20.64 -2.10
N LEU A 29 -3.48 20.46 -0.86
CA LEU A 29 -4.40 20.43 0.29
C LEU A 29 -4.72 21.82 0.84
N GLY A 30 -3.70 22.67 0.98
CA GLY A 30 -3.86 24.02 1.51
C GLY A 30 -4.25 24.09 2.99
N VAL A 31 -4.21 22.98 3.72
CA VAL A 31 -4.55 22.84 5.15
C VAL A 31 -3.50 22.04 5.90
N CYS A 32 -3.22 22.41 7.15
CA CYS A 32 -2.23 21.73 7.98
C CYS A 32 -2.81 20.48 8.66
N LYS A 33 -1.92 19.58 9.12
CA LYS A 33 -2.31 18.33 9.78
C LYS A 33 -3.16 18.56 11.03
N ASP A 34 -2.84 19.59 11.84
CA ASP A 34 -3.57 19.87 13.08
C ASP A 34 -5.03 20.22 12.77
N CYS A 35 -5.26 21.09 11.76
CA CYS A 35 -6.62 21.40 11.34
C CYS A 35 -7.35 20.21 10.72
N ILE A 36 -6.65 19.31 10.03
CA ILE A 36 -7.23 18.07 9.54
C ILE A 36 -7.70 17.19 10.69
N ARG A 37 -6.93 17.08 11.76
CA ARG A 37 -7.26 16.23 12.92
C ARG A 37 -8.29 16.86 13.84
N ASP A 38 -8.13 18.14 14.20
CA ASP A 38 -8.86 18.79 15.28
C ASP A 38 -10.06 19.63 14.79
N ARG A 39 -10.02 20.11 13.53
CA ARG A 39 -11.04 20.97 12.90
C ARG A 39 -11.47 20.39 11.55
N PHE A 40 -11.76 19.08 11.53
CA PHE A 40 -11.99 18.32 10.31
C PHE A 40 -13.13 18.89 9.45
N ASP A 41 -14.23 19.29 10.05
CA ASP A 41 -15.40 19.81 9.31
C ASP A 41 -15.06 21.07 8.52
N GLU A 42 -14.18 21.92 9.05
CA GLU A 42 -13.69 23.11 8.36
C GLU A 42 -12.65 22.77 7.28
N ALA A 43 -11.80 21.76 7.53
CA ALA A 43 -10.79 21.29 6.60
C ALA A 43 -11.37 20.46 5.42
N LYS A 44 -12.49 19.78 5.64
CA LYS A 44 -13.11 18.81 4.73
C LYS A 44 -13.33 19.34 3.32
N LYS A 45 -13.84 20.57 3.18
CA LYS A 45 -14.07 21.19 1.86
C LYS A 45 -12.79 21.34 1.01
N TYR A 46 -11.64 21.56 1.65
CA TYR A 46 -10.34 21.68 0.96
C TYR A 46 -9.81 20.30 0.56
N ILE A 47 -9.99 19.31 1.41
CA ILE A 47 -9.63 17.91 1.17
C ILE A 47 -10.45 17.37 -0.02
N GLU A 48 -11.77 17.54 0.01
CA GLU A 48 -12.67 17.08 -1.06
C GLU A 48 -12.37 17.78 -2.39
N ARG A 49 -12.06 19.09 -2.37
CA ARG A 49 -11.61 19.83 -3.55
C ARG A 49 -10.34 19.21 -4.13
N ALA A 50 -9.33 18.92 -3.31
CA ALA A 50 -8.07 18.34 -3.73
C ALA A 50 -8.29 16.98 -4.41
N HIS A 51 -9.03 16.08 -3.78
CA HIS A 51 -9.33 14.77 -4.36
C HIS A 51 -10.19 14.86 -5.62
N LYS A 52 -11.18 15.76 -5.67
CA LYS A 52 -12.00 16.00 -6.85
C LYS A 52 -11.15 16.47 -8.03
N GLU A 53 -10.26 17.45 -7.80
CA GLU A 53 -9.36 17.97 -8.83
C GLU A 53 -8.47 16.87 -9.41
N VAL A 54 -7.83 16.09 -8.52
CA VAL A 54 -6.91 15.03 -8.93
C VAL A 54 -7.64 13.93 -9.70
N ARG A 55 -8.77 13.47 -9.20
CA ARG A 55 -9.48 12.31 -9.75
C ARG A 55 -10.19 12.63 -11.05
N SER A 56 -10.69 13.85 -11.21
CA SER A 56 -11.32 14.30 -12.47
C SER A 56 -10.36 14.24 -13.67
N LYS A 57 -9.04 14.47 -13.46
CA LYS A 57 -8.02 14.34 -14.50
C LYS A 57 -7.95 12.92 -15.12
N PHE A 58 -8.44 11.92 -14.40
CA PHE A 58 -8.44 10.52 -14.83
C PHE A 58 -9.86 9.99 -15.12
N GLY A 59 -10.89 10.83 -15.07
CA GLY A 59 -12.29 10.40 -15.24
C GLY A 59 -12.79 9.46 -14.15
N LEU A 60 -12.26 9.62 -12.93
CA LEU A 60 -12.60 8.82 -11.73
C LEU A 60 -13.58 9.57 -10.83
N PRO A 61 -14.50 8.89 -10.12
CA PRO A 61 -15.38 9.51 -9.14
C PRO A 61 -14.60 10.24 -8.05
N SER A 62 -15.06 11.41 -7.60
CA SER A 62 -14.40 12.19 -6.55
C SER A 62 -14.41 11.51 -5.18
N SER A 63 -15.45 10.73 -4.90
CA SER A 63 -15.64 9.95 -3.67
C SER A 63 -16.25 8.58 -4.00
N PRO A 64 -16.23 7.61 -3.07
CA PRO A 64 -16.96 6.36 -3.24
C PRO A 64 -18.46 6.62 -3.42
N PRO A 65 -19.10 6.10 -4.50
CA PRO A 65 -20.53 6.28 -4.75
C PRO A 65 -21.37 5.66 -3.64
N ARG A 66 -22.53 6.31 -3.32
CA ARG A 66 -23.41 5.95 -2.21
C ARG A 66 -24.89 6.00 -2.59
N SER A 67 -25.23 5.67 -3.85
CA SER A 67 -26.62 5.69 -4.33
C SER A 67 -27.46 4.65 -3.59
N GLU A 68 -28.61 5.05 -3.01
CA GLU A 68 -29.46 4.14 -2.19
C GLU A 68 -29.86 2.90 -2.97
N ASP A 69 -30.33 3.06 -4.21
CA ASP A 69 -30.73 1.97 -5.11
C ASP A 69 -29.58 1.46 -5.98
N GLY A 70 -28.34 1.85 -5.66
CA GLY A 70 -27.16 1.48 -6.42
C GLY A 70 -26.72 0.03 -6.20
N ILE A 71 -26.09 -0.57 -7.23
CA ILE A 71 -25.48 -1.89 -7.09
C ILE A 71 -24.30 -1.82 -6.11
N LEU A 72 -24.36 -2.66 -5.08
CA LEU A 72 -23.28 -2.78 -4.09
C LEU A 72 -22.08 -3.55 -4.68
N CYS A 73 -20.89 -2.97 -4.51
CA CYS A 73 -19.61 -3.65 -4.67
C CYS A 73 -18.95 -3.80 -3.29
N ASN A 74 -18.79 -5.01 -2.80
CA ASN A 74 -18.25 -5.34 -1.47
C ASN A 74 -16.85 -5.96 -1.51
N ILE A 75 -16.04 -5.65 -2.53
CA ILE A 75 -14.67 -6.20 -2.67
C ILE A 75 -13.67 -5.51 -1.73
N CYS A 76 -13.92 -4.27 -1.37
CA CYS A 76 -13.08 -3.48 -0.47
C CYS A 76 -13.93 -2.60 0.45
N SER A 77 -13.29 -1.96 1.44
CA SER A 77 -13.93 -1.11 2.45
C SER A 77 -14.71 0.09 1.89
N ASN A 78 -14.49 0.44 0.62
CA ASN A 78 -15.26 1.53 0.00
C ASN A 78 -16.73 1.16 -0.25
N GLU A 79 -17.10 -0.10 -0.32
CA GLU A 79 -18.49 -0.57 -0.45
C GLU A 79 -19.34 0.28 -1.40
N CYS A 80 -18.80 0.55 -2.59
CA CYS A 80 -19.41 1.45 -3.56
C CYS A 80 -20.81 0.98 -3.94
N ARG A 81 -21.83 1.86 -3.77
CA ARG A 81 -23.20 1.67 -4.28
C ARG A 81 -23.39 2.53 -5.52
N MET A 82 -23.37 1.90 -6.68
CA MET A 82 -23.29 2.58 -7.98
C MET A 82 -24.66 2.64 -8.62
N ALA A 83 -25.17 3.85 -8.91
CA ALA A 83 -26.34 4.08 -9.77
C ALA A 83 -26.06 3.61 -11.22
N PRO A 84 -27.08 3.45 -12.09
CA PRO A 84 -26.90 3.14 -13.51
C PRO A 84 -25.89 4.10 -14.16
N SER A 85 -24.94 3.55 -14.93
CA SER A 85 -23.82 4.24 -15.59
C SER A 85 -22.74 4.82 -14.65
N GLU A 86 -22.86 4.64 -13.34
CA GLU A 86 -21.87 5.12 -12.36
C GLU A 86 -20.70 4.13 -12.22
N LYS A 87 -19.51 4.69 -11.95
CA LYS A 87 -18.29 3.92 -11.69
C LYS A 87 -17.99 3.87 -10.20
N GLY A 88 -17.46 2.74 -9.72
CA GLY A 88 -16.88 2.62 -8.39
C GLY A 88 -15.60 3.45 -8.23
N PHE A 89 -15.23 3.75 -7.00
CA PHE A 89 -14.07 4.59 -6.67
C PHE A 89 -12.76 4.10 -7.29
N CYS A 90 -12.51 2.80 -7.35
CA CYS A 90 -11.32 2.24 -7.99
C CYS A 90 -11.27 2.41 -9.51
N GLY A 91 -12.40 2.76 -10.15
CA GLY A 91 -12.52 2.94 -11.59
C GLY A 91 -12.64 1.66 -12.42
N ILE A 92 -12.39 0.48 -11.84
CA ILE A 92 -12.38 -0.80 -12.56
C ILE A 92 -13.74 -1.52 -12.56
N ARG A 93 -14.73 -1.03 -11.81
CA ARG A 93 -16.11 -1.54 -11.75
C ARG A 93 -17.10 -0.45 -12.05
N TRP A 94 -18.22 -0.82 -12.65
CA TRP A 94 -19.31 0.11 -12.97
C TRP A 94 -20.66 -0.62 -13.04
N ASN A 95 -21.74 0.14 -12.89
CA ASN A 95 -23.08 -0.34 -13.09
C ASN A 95 -23.49 -0.11 -14.55
N GLU A 96 -23.68 -1.18 -15.31
CA GLU A 96 -24.19 -1.14 -16.69
C GLU A 96 -25.60 -1.70 -16.71
N ASN A 97 -26.59 -0.81 -16.78
CA ASN A 97 -28.02 -1.18 -16.87
C ASN A 97 -28.45 -2.18 -15.79
N GLY A 98 -28.12 -1.91 -14.52
CA GLY A 98 -28.49 -2.79 -13.41
C GLY A 98 -27.62 -4.03 -13.25
N LYS A 99 -26.48 -4.13 -13.96
CA LYS A 99 -25.51 -5.23 -13.83
C LYS A 99 -24.13 -4.70 -13.46
N LEU A 100 -23.51 -5.30 -12.44
CA LEU A 100 -22.13 -4.99 -12.06
C LEU A 100 -21.17 -5.52 -13.13
N LYS A 101 -20.49 -4.61 -13.81
CA LYS A 101 -19.40 -4.91 -14.75
C LYS A 101 -18.06 -4.62 -14.12
N SER A 102 -17.02 -5.32 -14.59
CA SER A 102 -15.66 -5.16 -14.05
C SER A 102 -14.59 -5.50 -15.08
N LEU A 103 -13.48 -4.74 -15.05
CA LEU A 103 -12.24 -5.12 -15.72
C LEU A 103 -11.53 -6.28 -15.00
N THR A 104 -11.78 -6.45 -13.70
CA THR A 104 -11.25 -7.55 -12.90
C THR A 104 -12.33 -8.55 -12.54
N THR A 105 -12.07 -9.82 -12.84
CA THR A 105 -12.85 -10.99 -12.42
C THR A 105 -11.90 -11.98 -11.72
N PRO A 106 -12.37 -13.11 -11.18
CA PRO A 106 -11.45 -14.16 -10.71
C PRO A 106 -10.49 -14.67 -11.79
N HIS A 107 -10.84 -14.52 -13.07
CA HIS A 107 -10.07 -15.09 -14.18
C HIS A 107 -9.18 -14.08 -14.92
N LYS A 108 -9.41 -12.79 -14.79
CA LYS A 108 -8.65 -11.76 -15.51
C LYS A 108 -8.55 -10.47 -14.72
N ALA A 109 -7.45 -9.72 -14.90
CA ALA A 109 -7.23 -8.40 -14.29
C ALA A 109 -6.36 -7.49 -15.15
N PRO A 110 -6.54 -6.16 -15.04
CA PRO A 110 -5.67 -5.17 -15.65
C PRO A 110 -4.37 -5.03 -14.84
N LEU A 111 -3.26 -5.48 -15.39
CA LEU A 111 -1.96 -5.46 -14.72
C LEU A 111 -0.79 -5.43 -15.69
N TYR A 112 0.39 -5.11 -15.17
CA TYR A 112 1.68 -5.49 -15.76
C TYR A 112 2.56 -6.15 -14.70
N ALA A 113 3.54 -6.93 -15.14
CA ALA A 113 4.48 -7.61 -14.24
C ALA A 113 5.88 -7.62 -14.85
N TYR A 114 6.90 -7.62 -14.01
CA TYR A 114 8.28 -7.80 -14.43
C TYR A 114 9.10 -8.55 -13.38
N PRO A 115 10.14 -9.31 -13.81
CA PRO A 115 11.05 -9.95 -12.88
C PRO A 115 11.97 -8.89 -12.25
N ASP A 116 11.93 -8.77 -10.92
CA ASP A 116 12.77 -7.88 -10.12
C ASP A 116 13.85 -8.72 -9.41
N PRO A 117 15.16 -8.51 -9.74
CA PRO A 117 16.23 -9.34 -9.20
C PRO A 117 16.31 -9.27 -7.66
N HIS A 118 16.49 -10.42 -7.02
CA HIS A 118 16.79 -10.45 -5.60
C HIS A 118 18.21 -9.91 -5.33
N ILE A 119 18.43 -9.05 -4.34
CA ILE A 119 17.48 -8.62 -3.30
C ILE A 119 16.75 -7.37 -3.79
N THR A 120 15.43 -7.42 -3.79
CA THR A 120 14.59 -6.30 -4.23
C THR A 120 14.54 -5.19 -3.18
N ASN A 121 14.20 -3.97 -3.59
CA ASN A 121 13.93 -2.86 -2.66
C ASN A 121 12.55 -3.03 -1.97
N CYS A 122 12.42 -4.09 -1.19
CA CYS A 122 11.18 -4.41 -0.47
C CYS A 122 11.27 -3.96 0.99
N CYS A 123 10.20 -3.41 1.54
CA CYS A 123 10.13 -2.97 2.94
C CYS A 123 10.34 -4.12 3.96
N ALA A 124 10.20 -5.39 3.54
CA ALA A 124 10.48 -6.57 4.34
C ALA A 124 11.88 -7.19 4.06
N ALA A 125 12.68 -6.63 3.14
CA ALA A 125 13.95 -7.24 2.73
C ALA A 125 14.93 -7.49 3.88
N TRP A 126 14.90 -6.68 4.93
CA TRP A 126 15.79 -6.82 6.08
C TRP A 126 15.50 -8.04 6.98
N PHE A 127 14.39 -8.76 6.77
CA PHE A 127 14.06 -9.97 7.53
C PHE A 127 13.41 -11.09 6.71
N CYS A 128 13.07 -10.88 5.43
CA CYS A 128 12.37 -11.86 4.62
C CYS A 128 13.25 -13.03 4.19
N PRO A 129 12.68 -14.21 3.86
CA PRO A 129 13.44 -15.37 3.42
C PRO A 129 14.34 -15.12 2.21
N ALA A 130 13.87 -14.39 1.19
CA ALA A 130 14.65 -14.11 -0.01
C ALA A 130 15.94 -13.33 0.24
N ALA A 131 15.95 -12.47 1.26
CA ALA A 131 17.12 -11.64 1.56
C ALA A 131 18.02 -12.21 2.65
N THR A 132 17.48 -13.04 3.56
CA THR A 132 18.21 -13.51 4.75
C THR A 132 18.44 -15.02 4.77
N GLY A 133 17.65 -15.79 4.03
CA GLY A 133 17.65 -17.26 4.09
C GLY A 133 16.90 -17.82 5.29
N ILE A 134 16.18 -17.00 6.07
CA ILE A 134 15.35 -17.48 7.18
C ILE A 134 14.31 -18.49 6.65
N GLY A 135 14.07 -19.58 7.41
CA GLY A 135 13.17 -20.63 7.01
C GLY A 135 13.71 -21.62 5.95
N TYR A 136 15.04 -21.59 5.66
CA TYR A 136 15.68 -22.58 4.82
C TYR A 136 15.58 -23.99 5.45
N PRO A 137 15.33 -25.09 4.67
CA PRO A 137 15.11 -25.11 3.22
C PRO A 137 13.63 -24.89 2.79
N LYS A 138 12.70 -24.87 3.72
CA LYS A 138 11.25 -24.88 3.43
C LYS A 138 10.78 -23.62 2.72
N TYR A 139 11.29 -22.45 3.12
CA TYR A 139 10.82 -21.15 2.65
C TYR A 139 11.90 -20.28 1.98
N ALA A 140 13.13 -20.78 1.90
CA ALA A 140 14.23 -20.13 1.20
C ALA A 140 15.02 -21.16 0.38
N THR A 141 15.59 -20.74 -0.74
CA THR A 141 16.37 -21.64 -1.64
C THR A 141 17.79 -21.87 -1.12
N ARG A 142 18.27 -21.02 -0.18
CA ARG A 142 19.63 -21.09 0.41
C ARG A 142 19.68 -20.43 1.78
N LYS A 143 20.74 -20.69 2.54
CA LYS A 143 21.01 -20.11 3.88
C LYS A 143 21.49 -18.65 3.82
N GLY A 144 21.00 -17.85 2.89
CA GLY A 144 21.39 -16.45 2.71
C GLY A 144 20.64 -15.81 1.56
N PRO A 145 21.11 -14.65 1.07
CA PRO A 145 20.43 -13.93 0.00
C PRO A 145 20.27 -14.73 -1.28
N GLU A 146 19.10 -14.77 -1.86
CA GLU A 146 18.74 -15.51 -3.09
C GLU A 146 19.22 -14.80 -4.36
N ARG A 147 20.51 -14.46 -4.47
CA ARG A 147 21.08 -13.84 -5.67
C ARG A 147 20.95 -14.78 -6.88
N GLY A 148 20.53 -14.21 -8.03
CA GLY A 148 20.25 -14.95 -9.26
C GLY A 148 18.81 -15.45 -9.40
N TYR A 149 17.98 -15.23 -8.37
CA TYR A 149 16.55 -15.45 -8.40
C TYR A 149 15.79 -14.11 -8.49
N TYR A 150 14.48 -14.17 -8.66
CA TYR A 150 13.61 -13.00 -8.90
C TYR A 150 12.39 -13.00 -7.99
N ASN A 151 11.95 -11.81 -7.67
CA ASN A 151 10.57 -11.50 -7.34
C ASN A 151 9.83 -11.16 -8.64
N LEU A 152 8.70 -11.78 -8.94
CA LEU A 152 7.80 -11.24 -9.95
C LEU A 152 6.99 -10.12 -9.31
N ALA A 153 7.32 -8.89 -9.66
CA ALA A 153 6.59 -7.70 -9.21
C ALA A 153 5.36 -7.48 -10.09
N ILE A 154 4.16 -7.56 -9.48
CA ILE A 154 2.88 -7.49 -10.19
C ILE A 154 2.17 -6.19 -9.81
N PHE A 155 1.95 -5.31 -10.79
CA PHE A 155 1.34 -4.00 -10.61
C PHE A 155 -0.04 -3.95 -11.25
N PHE A 156 -1.06 -3.68 -10.42
CA PHE A 156 -2.43 -3.53 -10.89
C PHE A 156 -2.77 -2.11 -11.31
N TYR A 157 -3.70 -1.99 -12.26
CA TYR A 157 -4.36 -0.74 -12.56
C TYR A 157 -5.66 -0.60 -11.75
N GLY A 158 -5.93 0.61 -11.25
CA GLY A 158 -7.00 0.89 -10.32
C GLY A 158 -6.59 0.68 -8.86
N CYS A 159 -7.18 1.45 -7.96
CA CYS A 159 -6.89 1.44 -6.52
C CYS A 159 -8.12 1.88 -5.73
N ASN A 160 -8.33 1.27 -4.57
CA ASN A 160 -9.37 1.68 -3.63
C ASN A 160 -8.99 2.92 -2.79
N PHE A 161 -7.74 3.42 -2.92
CA PHE A 161 -7.26 4.68 -2.37
C PHE A 161 -6.93 5.68 -3.50
N SER A 162 -6.74 6.94 -3.14
CA SER A 162 -6.32 8.02 -4.03
C SER A 162 -5.22 8.88 -3.40
N CYS A 163 -4.13 8.24 -2.96
CA CYS A 163 -3.04 8.93 -2.29
C CYS A 163 -2.51 10.09 -3.13
N LEU A 164 -2.42 11.28 -2.54
CA LEU A 164 -1.92 12.49 -3.20
C LEU A 164 -0.40 12.43 -3.47
N PHE A 165 0.30 11.56 -2.76
CA PHE A 165 1.74 11.29 -2.86
C PHE A 165 2.07 9.98 -3.60
N CYS A 166 1.16 9.44 -4.41
CA CYS A 166 1.30 8.11 -4.99
C CYS A 166 2.47 8.05 -5.98
N GLN A 167 3.49 7.23 -5.70
CA GLN A 167 4.60 6.99 -6.61
C GLN A 167 4.18 6.18 -7.86
N ASN A 168 3.16 5.34 -7.71
CA ASN A 168 2.62 4.51 -8.79
C ASN A 168 1.33 5.11 -9.40
N TRP A 169 1.18 6.44 -9.42
CA TRP A 169 -0.04 7.12 -9.83
C TRP A 169 -0.52 6.76 -11.26
N GLU A 170 0.34 6.22 -12.10
CA GLU A 170 0.02 5.77 -13.46
C GLU A 170 -1.01 4.64 -13.50
N HIS A 171 -1.18 3.91 -12.37
CA HIS A 171 -2.28 2.94 -12.23
C HIS A 171 -3.68 3.54 -12.50
N LYS A 172 -3.82 4.88 -12.44
CA LYS A 172 -5.06 5.61 -12.74
C LYS A 172 -5.37 5.67 -14.24
N LYS A 173 -4.38 5.41 -15.10
CA LYS A 173 -4.50 5.42 -16.57
C LYS A 173 -5.11 4.09 -17.06
N LEU A 174 -6.33 3.78 -16.66
CA LEU A 174 -6.99 2.49 -16.92
C LEU A 174 -7.08 2.09 -18.39
N ARG A 175 -7.06 3.06 -19.32
CA ARG A 175 -7.09 2.81 -20.76
C ARG A 175 -5.79 2.20 -21.32
N GLU A 176 -4.69 2.33 -20.61
CA GLU A 176 -3.38 1.79 -20.98
C GLU A 176 -3.17 0.37 -20.45
N ALA A 177 -4.09 -0.12 -19.62
CA ALA A 177 -3.98 -1.39 -18.94
C ALA A 177 -4.13 -2.59 -19.87
N ARG A 178 -3.22 -3.55 -19.76
CA ARG A 178 -3.37 -4.87 -20.39
C ARG A 178 -4.16 -5.80 -19.48
N ILE A 179 -5.10 -6.52 -20.06
CA ILE A 179 -5.85 -7.55 -19.35
C ILE A 179 -5.05 -8.85 -19.43
N VAL A 180 -4.80 -9.46 -18.27
CA VAL A 180 -4.00 -10.69 -18.15
C VAL A 180 -4.87 -11.78 -17.52
N ASP A 181 -4.92 -12.95 -18.14
CA ASP A 181 -5.65 -14.11 -17.61
C ASP A 181 -4.88 -14.75 -16.45
N ALA A 182 -5.63 -15.24 -15.44
CA ALA A 182 -5.06 -15.84 -14.24
C ALA A 182 -4.27 -17.11 -14.54
N SER A 183 -4.73 -17.92 -15.50
CA SER A 183 -4.05 -19.13 -15.99
C SER A 183 -2.72 -18.80 -16.66
N ASP A 184 -2.68 -17.74 -17.48
CA ASP A 184 -1.47 -17.35 -18.21
C ASP A 184 -0.42 -16.82 -17.24
N LEU A 185 -0.83 -15.98 -16.27
CA LEU A 185 0.06 -15.49 -15.24
C LEU A 185 0.62 -16.64 -14.38
N ALA A 186 -0.24 -17.54 -13.90
CA ALA A 186 0.18 -18.71 -13.13
C ALA A 186 1.14 -19.61 -13.93
N SER A 187 0.83 -19.88 -15.20
CA SER A 187 1.69 -20.66 -16.10
C SER A 187 3.06 -20.00 -16.30
N THR A 188 3.10 -18.68 -16.49
CA THR A 188 4.35 -17.93 -16.63
C THR A 188 5.21 -18.05 -15.36
N ILE A 189 4.60 -17.91 -14.17
CA ILE A 189 5.28 -18.06 -12.89
C ILE A 189 5.81 -19.49 -12.70
N LEU A 190 5.00 -20.48 -13.04
CA LEU A 190 5.37 -21.90 -12.86
C LEU A 190 6.49 -22.36 -13.81
N LYS A 191 6.61 -21.77 -14.98
CA LYS A 191 7.65 -22.12 -15.98
C LYS A 191 9.05 -21.60 -15.63
N ASP A 192 9.19 -20.49 -14.95
CA ASP A 192 10.50 -19.95 -14.57
C ASP A 192 10.81 -20.24 -13.10
N GLU A 193 11.64 -21.25 -12.86
CA GLU A 193 12.05 -21.69 -11.52
C GLU A 193 12.90 -20.65 -10.76
N ARG A 194 13.43 -19.62 -11.45
CA ARG A 194 14.15 -18.53 -10.82
C ARG A 194 13.20 -17.54 -10.12
N ILE A 195 11.90 -17.59 -10.41
CA ILE A 195 10.89 -16.85 -9.66
C ILE A 195 10.64 -17.58 -8.35
N THR A 196 11.18 -17.07 -7.25
CA THR A 196 11.03 -17.61 -5.89
C THR A 196 10.10 -16.78 -5.03
N CYS A 197 9.67 -15.64 -5.52
CA CYS A 197 8.72 -14.74 -4.87
C CYS A 197 7.81 -14.10 -5.91
N ILE A 198 6.53 -13.96 -5.61
CA ILE A 198 5.63 -13.04 -6.29
C ILE A 198 5.15 -12.01 -5.29
N CYS A 199 5.05 -10.77 -5.70
CA CYS A 199 4.52 -9.71 -4.85
C CYS A 199 3.52 -8.87 -5.62
N TYR A 200 2.32 -8.75 -5.05
CA TYR A 200 1.26 -7.93 -5.59
C TYR A 200 1.36 -6.51 -5.05
N PHE A 201 1.50 -5.57 -5.97
CA PHE A 201 1.64 -4.14 -5.67
C PHE A 201 0.72 -3.28 -6.50
N GLY A 202 1.09 -2.02 -6.54
CA GLY A 202 0.86 -0.94 -7.48
C GLY A 202 -0.59 -0.71 -7.78
N GLY A 203 -1.11 0.45 -8.00
CA GLY A 203 -2.48 0.68 -7.70
C GLY A 203 -2.79 0.14 -6.29
N SER A 204 -3.52 -0.95 -6.16
CA SER A 204 -3.56 -1.79 -4.94
C SER A 204 -4.16 -3.16 -5.24
N PRO A 205 -3.74 -4.25 -4.59
CA PRO A 205 -4.32 -5.57 -4.82
C PRO A 205 -5.75 -5.74 -4.29
N GLU A 206 -6.24 -4.93 -3.36
CA GLU A 206 -7.55 -5.11 -2.74
C GLU A 206 -8.72 -5.13 -3.74
N PRO A 207 -8.80 -4.23 -4.73
CA PRO A 207 -9.84 -4.33 -5.75
C PRO A 207 -9.74 -5.59 -6.61
N HIS A 208 -8.61 -6.29 -6.56
CA HIS A 208 -8.27 -7.44 -7.39
C HIS A 208 -8.17 -8.76 -6.60
N LEU A 209 -8.54 -8.79 -5.31
CA LEU A 209 -8.42 -9.97 -4.47
C LEU A 209 -9.06 -11.24 -5.06
N PRO A 210 -10.24 -11.22 -5.71
CA PRO A 210 -10.76 -12.43 -6.35
C PRO A 210 -9.82 -13.02 -7.43
N TYR A 211 -9.08 -12.16 -8.15
CA TYR A 211 -8.09 -12.56 -9.13
C TYR A 211 -6.82 -13.11 -8.47
N THR A 212 -6.26 -12.37 -7.51
CA THR A 212 -5.02 -12.82 -6.83
C THR A 212 -5.21 -14.15 -6.12
N ILE A 213 -6.36 -14.35 -5.46
CA ILE A 213 -6.75 -15.61 -4.81
C ILE A 213 -6.80 -16.76 -5.82
N THR A 214 -7.31 -16.51 -7.04
CA THR A 214 -7.34 -17.52 -8.11
C THR A 214 -5.94 -17.85 -8.61
N VAL A 215 -5.10 -16.83 -8.90
CA VAL A 215 -3.71 -17.04 -9.32
C VAL A 215 -2.93 -17.82 -8.25
N ASN A 216 -3.06 -17.43 -6.99
CA ASN A 216 -2.39 -18.10 -5.87
C ASN A 216 -2.81 -19.57 -5.75
N ARG A 217 -4.10 -19.86 -5.87
CA ARG A 217 -4.60 -21.24 -5.86
C ARG A 217 -3.99 -22.04 -6.98
N LEU A 218 -4.00 -21.53 -8.22
CA LEU A 218 -3.40 -22.21 -9.39
C LEU A 218 -1.91 -22.48 -9.19
N ILE A 219 -1.18 -21.55 -8.59
CA ILE A 219 0.25 -21.71 -8.27
C ILE A 219 0.44 -22.79 -7.20
N LEU A 220 -0.29 -22.71 -6.07
CA LEU A 220 -0.13 -23.63 -4.95
C LEU A 220 -0.50 -25.07 -5.31
N GLU A 221 -1.53 -25.26 -6.15
CA GLU A 221 -1.98 -26.58 -6.62
C GLU A 221 -1.01 -27.22 -7.66
N ASN A 222 -0.25 -26.42 -8.42
CA ASN A 222 0.52 -26.90 -9.55
C ASN A 222 2.04 -26.76 -9.41
N LYS A 223 2.56 -26.09 -8.37
CA LYS A 223 4.00 -26.05 -8.10
C LYS A 223 4.48 -27.43 -7.63
N SER A 224 5.71 -27.80 -7.98
CA SER A 224 6.34 -28.99 -7.40
C SER A 224 6.47 -28.84 -5.88
N GLU A 225 6.40 -29.96 -5.16
CA GLU A 225 6.38 -30.00 -3.68
C GLU A 225 7.57 -29.25 -3.06
N ASN A 226 8.77 -29.47 -3.61
CA ASN A 226 10.01 -28.88 -3.09
C ASN A 226 10.31 -27.46 -3.62
N ARG A 227 9.45 -26.90 -4.47
CA ARG A 227 9.66 -25.58 -5.04
C ARG A 227 9.36 -24.48 -4.02
N VAL A 228 10.36 -23.66 -3.74
CA VAL A 228 10.17 -22.41 -2.98
C VAL A 228 9.54 -21.36 -3.89
N LEU A 229 8.32 -20.96 -3.58
CA LEU A 229 7.62 -19.90 -4.28
C LEU A 229 6.70 -19.18 -3.29
N ARG A 230 7.14 -18.02 -2.80
CA ARG A 230 6.45 -17.22 -1.78
C ARG A 230 5.47 -16.26 -2.44
N ILE A 231 4.28 -16.15 -1.84
CA ILE A 231 3.22 -15.23 -2.24
C ILE A 231 3.20 -14.07 -1.25
N CYS A 232 3.43 -12.85 -1.74
CA CYS A 232 3.49 -11.66 -0.91
C CYS A 232 2.49 -10.60 -1.38
N TYR A 233 2.05 -9.77 -0.46
CA TYR A 233 1.26 -8.56 -0.74
C TYR A 233 1.95 -7.34 -0.17
N GLU A 234 1.90 -6.25 -0.92
CA GLU A 234 2.19 -4.90 -0.47
C GLU A 234 0.98 -4.04 -0.79
N TRP A 235 0.16 -3.81 0.20
CA TRP A 235 -1.18 -3.26 0.05
C TRP A 235 -1.52 -2.18 1.07
N ASN A 236 -2.64 -1.50 0.86
CA ASN A 236 -3.15 -0.53 1.83
C ASN A 236 -4.02 -1.18 2.94
N GLY A 237 -4.34 -2.46 2.83
CA GLY A 237 -5.05 -3.24 3.84
C GLY A 237 -6.57 -3.06 3.87
N ALA A 238 -7.16 -2.17 3.05
CA ALA A 238 -8.59 -1.85 3.08
C ALA A 238 -9.43 -2.79 2.18
N GLY A 239 -9.11 -4.08 2.15
CA GLY A 239 -9.90 -5.12 1.48
C GLY A 239 -11.11 -5.58 2.29
N ASN A 240 -12.03 -6.30 1.64
CA ASN A 240 -13.07 -7.02 2.35
C ASN A 240 -12.44 -8.08 3.27
N PRO A 241 -12.80 -8.15 4.57
CA PRO A 241 -12.13 -9.04 5.54
C PRO A 241 -12.12 -10.52 5.13
N ILE A 242 -13.19 -11.04 4.51
CA ILE A 242 -13.27 -12.43 4.04
C ILE A 242 -12.22 -12.69 2.94
N LEU A 243 -12.04 -11.76 2.02
CA LEU A 243 -11.06 -11.89 0.94
C LEU A 243 -9.63 -11.69 1.46
N VAL A 244 -9.44 -10.77 2.40
CA VAL A 244 -8.15 -10.54 3.08
C VAL A 244 -7.70 -11.80 3.83
N ARG A 245 -8.62 -12.44 4.58
CA ARG A 245 -8.36 -13.72 5.26
C ARG A 245 -7.93 -14.81 4.28
N LYS A 246 -8.67 -15.02 3.18
CA LYS A 246 -8.29 -16.01 2.15
C LYS A 246 -6.92 -15.75 1.53
N ALA A 247 -6.57 -14.49 1.30
CA ALA A 247 -5.23 -14.12 0.85
C ALA A 247 -4.18 -14.45 1.92
N GLY A 248 -4.49 -14.19 3.21
CA GLY A 248 -3.65 -14.52 4.37
C GLY A 248 -3.32 -16.01 4.47
N GLU A 249 -4.34 -16.88 4.31
CA GLU A 249 -4.15 -18.34 4.28
C GLU A 249 -3.14 -18.77 3.21
N GLN A 250 -3.24 -18.21 2.00
CA GLN A 250 -2.33 -18.53 0.89
C GLN A 250 -0.90 -18.00 1.13
N VAL A 251 -0.78 -16.83 1.76
CA VAL A 251 0.51 -16.28 2.18
C VAL A 251 1.16 -17.15 3.24
N LEU A 252 0.38 -17.60 4.24
CA LEU A 252 0.86 -18.51 5.28
C LEU A 252 1.45 -19.77 4.69
N LEU A 253 0.70 -20.45 3.83
CA LEU A 253 1.11 -21.71 3.18
C LEU A 253 2.38 -21.56 2.33
N SER A 254 2.56 -20.43 1.69
CA SER A 254 3.69 -20.20 0.76
C SER A 254 4.99 -19.74 1.42
N GLY A 255 4.97 -19.34 2.69
CA GLY A 255 6.11 -18.70 3.34
C GLY A 255 6.27 -17.20 3.00
N GLY A 256 5.25 -16.59 2.41
CA GLY A 256 5.25 -15.18 2.04
C GLY A 256 4.95 -14.22 3.21
N ILE A 257 4.86 -12.94 2.90
CA ILE A 257 4.67 -11.86 3.89
C ILE A 257 3.64 -10.86 3.35
N ILE A 258 2.75 -10.42 4.22
CA ILE A 258 1.80 -9.34 3.98
C ILE A 258 2.35 -8.05 4.58
N LYS A 259 2.51 -7.03 3.74
CA LYS A 259 3.00 -5.71 4.12
C LYS A 259 1.85 -4.72 4.09
N PHE A 260 1.42 -4.28 5.27
CA PHE A 260 0.37 -3.27 5.43
C PHE A 260 0.97 -1.87 5.43
N ASP A 261 0.51 -1.04 4.52
CA ASP A 261 0.90 0.37 4.45
C ASP A 261 -0.04 1.22 5.33
N LEU A 262 0.31 1.34 6.61
CA LEU A 262 -0.41 2.14 7.61
C LEU A 262 -0.07 3.62 7.38
N LYS A 263 -0.88 4.31 6.57
CA LYS A 263 -0.54 5.64 6.03
C LYS A 263 -0.72 6.77 7.03
N ALA A 264 -1.63 6.62 7.99
CA ALA A 264 -1.87 7.59 9.05
C ALA A 264 -2.45 6.90 10.30
N PRO A 265 -2.26 7.45 11.51
CA PRO A 265 -2.77 6.86 12.74
C PRO A 265 -4.28 6.96 12.89
N ASP A 266 -4.89 7.97 12.27
CA ASP A 266 -6.32 8.28 12.40
C ASP A 266 -7.02 8.40 11.03
N SER A 267 -8.33 8.21 11.07
CA SER A 267 -9.19 8.16 9.88
C SER A 267 -9.30 9.50 9.14
N LYS A 268 -9.23 10.65 9.86
CA LYS A 268 -9.34 11.99 9.25
C LYS A 268 -8.09 12.34 8.45
N LEU A 269 -6.92 12.09 9.03
CA LEU A 269 -5.64 12.32 8.35
C LEU A 269 -5.47 11.35 7.18
N ASN A 270 -5.86 10.09 7.35
CA ASN A 270 -5.88 9.13 6.26
C ASN A 270 -6.79 9.60 5.11
N TYR A 271 -8.00 10.06 5.43
CA TYR A 271 -8.93 10.59 4.43
C TYR A 271 -8.34 11.78 3.68
N ALA A 272 -7.67 12.70 4.40
CA ALA A 272 -7.02 13.85 3.76
C ALA A 272 -5.92 13.44 2.77
N LEU A 273 -5.13 12.44 3.12
CA LEU A 273 -4.01 11.99 2.32
C LEU A 273 -4.41 11.03 1.19
N THR A 274 -5.50 10.26 1.36
CA THR A 274 -5.83 9.13 0.47
C THR A 274 -7.25 9.16 -0.12
N GLY A 275 -8.12 10.04 0.34
CA GLY A 275 -9.53 10.13 -0.09
C GLY A 275 -10.43 9.04 0.50
N THR A 276 -9.95 8.24 1.47
CA THR A 276 -10.71 7.17 2.12
C THR A 276 -10.35 7.03 3.60
N HIS A 277 -11.25 6.43 4.38
CA HIS A 277 -11.03 6.09 5.78
C HIS A 277 -10.20 4.81 5.92
N ASN A 278 -9.57 4.59 7.08
CA ASN A 278 -8.65 3.45 7.32
C ASN A 278 -9.03 2.55 8.50
N ASP A 279 -10.22 2.67 9.05
CA ASP A 279 -10.65 1.86 10.21
C ASP A 279 -10.51 0.34 9.89
N VAL A 280 -11.01 -0.10 8.73
CA VAL A 280 -10.90 -1.49 8.27
C VAL A 280 -9.44 -1.95 8.06
N VAL A 281 -8.51 -1.03 7.82
CA VAL A 281 -7.08 -1.39 7.66
C VAL A 281 -6.52 -1.93 8.97
N PHE A 282 -6.81 -1.25 10.08
CA PHE A 282 -6.38 -1.66 11.42
C PHE A 282 -7.06 -2.96 11.87
N ASP A 283 -8.36 -3.12 11.57
CA ASP A 283 -9.09 -4.35 11.84
C ASP A 283 -8.52 -5.54 11.06
N ASN A 284 -8.26 -5.38 9.77
CA ASN A 284 -7.65 -6.40 8.92
C ASN A 284 -6.22 -6.73 9.37
N PHE A 285 -5.43 -5.74 9.78
CA PHE A 285 -4.09 -5.95 10.31
C PHE A 285 -4.12 -6.83 11.56
N LYS A 286 -5.00 -6.49 12.51
CA LYS A 286 -5.20 -7.27 13.73
C LYS A 286 -5.73 -8.67 13.42
N MET A 287 -6.71 -8.82 12.54
CA MET A 287 -7.27 -10.11 12.13
C MET A 287 -6.18 -11.05 11.58
N ILE A 288 -5.31 -10.57 10.68
CA ILE A 288 -4.22 -11.39 10.13
C ILE A 288 -3.22 -11.80 11.24
N TYR A 289 -2.94 -10.93 12.21
CA TYR A 289 -2.13 -11.29 13.37
C TYR A 289 -2.81 -12.38 14.19
N ASP A 290 -4.05 -12.16 14.64
CA ASP A 290 -4.77 -13.06 15.53
C ASP A 290 -4.91 -14.48 14.93
N GLU A 291 -5.13 -14.57 13.61
CA GLU A 291 -5.39 -15.86 12.96
C GLU A 291 -4.10 -16.59 12.50
N PHE A 292 -3.03 -15.87 12.14
CA PHE A 292 -1.92 -16.51 11.43
C PHE A 292 -0.52 -16.30 12.02
N TRP A 293 -0.36 -15.36 12.95
CA TRP A 293 0.98 -15.03 13.46
C TRP A 293 1.67 -16.21 14.14
N HIS A 294 0.93 -16.97 14.94
CA HIS A 294 1.46 -18.09 15.71
C HIS A 294 1.57 -19.41 14.90
N GLU A 295 0.91 -19.48 13.74
CA GLU A 295 0.93 -20.67 12.89
C GLU A 295 2.28 -20.87 12.16
N ARG A 296 3.09 -19.81 12.05
CA ARG A 296 4.41 -19.85 11.44
C ARG A 296 5.37 -18.89 12.14
N PRO A 297 5.89 -19.27 13.31
CA PRO A 297 6.72 -18.40 14.14
C PRO A 297 8.08 -18.08 13.53
N GLU A 298 8.58 -18.91 12.60
CA GLU A 298 9.91 -18.73 11.98
C GLU A 298 10.00 -17.46 11.13
N ILE A 299 8.90 -17.08 10.46
CA ILE A 299 8.86 -15.94 9.57
C ILE A 299 7.62 -15.11 9.87
N PRO A 300 7.73 -13.85 10.25
CA PRO A 300 6.58 -12.98 10.45
C PRO A 300 5.69 -12.96 9.21
N ILE A 301 4.40 -13.26 9.38
CA ILE A 301 3.45 -13.23 8.27
C ILE A 301 3.05 -11.80 7.90
N ILE A 302 3.09 -10.87 8.87
CA ILE A 302 2.76 -9.47 8.67
C ILE A 302 3.93 -8.57 9.00
N THR A 303 3.95 -7.41 8.37
CA THR A 303 4.75 -6.24 8.74
C THR A 303 3.97 -4.97 8.44
N ALA A 304 4.22 -3.92 9.21
CA ALA A 304 3.69 -2.59 8.92
C ALA A 304 4.72 -1.74 8.18
N THR A 305 4.24 -0.82 7.35
CA THR A 305 5.04 0.26 6.76
C THR A 305 4.33 1.59 6.90
N THR A 306 5.11 2.67 7.03
CA THR A 306 4.58 4.04 7.01
C THR A 306 5.52 4.95 6.24
N LEU A 307 4.97 5.70 5.28
CA LEU A 307 5.71 6.72 4.53
C LEU A 307 5.73 8.03 5.33
N LEU A 308 6.93 8.56 5.56
CA LEU A 308 7.16 9.79 6.32
C LEU A 308 6.91 11.03 5.45
N VAL A 309 5.64 11.42 5.31
CA VAL A 309 5.23 12.55 4.46
C VAL A 309 5.46 13.88 5.17
N PRO A 310 6.39 14.74 4.70
CA PRO A 310 6.73 15.99 5.36
C PRO A 310 5.52 16.89 5.62
N GLY A 311 5.39 17.39 6.86
CA GLY A 311 4.27 18.24 7.29
C GLY A 311 2.99 17.51 7.69
N TYR A 312 2.88 16.18 7.39
CA TYR A 312 1.67 15.39 7.68
C TYR A 312 1.94 14.14 8.51
N ILE A 313 2.95 13.35 8.17
CA ILE A 313 3.33 12.13 8.89
C ILE A 313 4.76 12.31 9.40
N GLY A 314 4.89 12.49 10.68
CA GLY A 314 6.14 12.74 11.39
C GLY A 314 6.27 11.89 12.64
N PRO A 315 7.13 12.33 13.59
CA PRO A 315 7.43 11.57 14.79
C PRO A 315 6.21 11.24 15.67
N GLU A 316 5.25 12.18 15.78
CA GLU A 316 4.03 11.99 16.57
C GLU A 316 3.15 10.89 15.97
N GLU A 317 2.85 10.98 14.67
CA GLU A 317 2.00 10.03 13.95
C GLU A 317 2.63 8.64 13.91
N VAL A 318 3.95 8.58 13.75
CA VAL A 318 4.70 7.31 13.82
C VAL A 318 4.62 6.68 15.20
N GLU A 319 4.72 7.48 16.28
CA GLU A 319 4.61 6.97 17.65
C GLU A 319 3.21 6.43 17.93
N GLU A 320 2.14 7.08 17.45
CA GLU A 320 0.77 6.59 17.57
C GLU A 320 0.60 5.23 16.85
N ILE A 321 1.09 5.10 15.62
CA ILE A 321 1.07 3.83 14.88
C ILE A 321 1.91 2.76 15.61
N ALA A 322 3.08 3.11 16.11
CA ALA A 322 3.95 2.18 16.84
C ALA A 322 3.29 1.68 18.13
N LYS A 323 2.56 2.54 18.85
CA LYS A 323 1.76 2.15 20.03
C LYS A 323 0.64 1.17 19.65
N PHE A 324 -0.06 1.43 18.54
CA PHE A 324 -1.07 0.49 18.04
C PHE A 324 -0.45 -0.88 17.73
N ILE A 325 0.64 -0.92 16.95
CA ILE A 325 1.32 -2.19 16.63
C ILE A 325 1.78 -2.89 17.91
N ALA A 326 2.39 -2.18 18.85
CA ALA A 326 2.90 -2.71 20.11
C ALA A 326 1.77 -3.21 21.03
N SER A 327 0.55 -2.67 20.93
CA SER A 327 -0.62 -3.17 21.67
C SER A 327 -1.07 -4.55 21.20
N ILE A 328 -0.68 -4.94 19.98
CA ILE A 328 -0.90 -6.27 19.44
C ILE A 328 0.30 -7.16 19.78
N ASP A 329 1.49 -6.81 19.29
CA ASP A 329 2.75 -7.49 19.61
C ASP A 329 3.96 -6.60 19.27
N PRO A 330 4.87 -6.30 20.22
CA PRO A 330 6.07 -5.51 19.96
C PRO A 330 7.10 -6.18 19.04
N GLU A 331 6.95 -7.47 18.72
CA GLU A 331 7.80 -8.21 17.77
C GLU A 331 7.39 -8.02 16.31
N ILE A 332 6.22 -7.47 16.02
CA ILE A 332 5.79 -7.19 14.64
C ILE A 332 6.78 -6.22 13.99
N PRO A 333 7.37 -6.58 12.83
CA PRO A 333 8.30 -5.71 12.13
C PRO A 333 7.61 -4.44 11.62
N TYR A 334 8.27 -3.29 11.78
CA TYR A 334 7.79 -1.99 11.32
C TYR A 334 8.85 -1.27 10.49
N SER A 335 8.52 -0.88 9.27
CA SER A 335 9.42 -0.14 8.37
C SER A 335 8.91 1.28 8.14
N LEU A 336 9.75 2.26 8.46
CA LEU A 336 9.53 3.67 8.12
C LEU A 336 10.18 3.93 6.76
N LEU A 337 9.44 4.51 5.82
CA LEU A 337 9.93 4.79 4.48
C LEU A 337 10.17 6.29 4.30
N ILE A 338 11.34 6.63 3.78
CA ILE A 338 11.66 8.00 3.40
C ILE A 338 10.81 8.40 2.19
N PHE A 339 10.07 9.50 2.32
CA PHE A 339 9.26 10.07 1.26
C PHE A 339 10.15 10.67 0.16
N HIS A 340 9.73 10.49 -1.07
CA HIS A 340 10.22 11.20 -2.25
C HIS A 340 9.07 12.02 -2.84
N PRO A 341 9.30 13.29 -3.27
CA PRO A 341 8.27 14.12 -3.88
C PRO A 341 7.75 13.51 -5.18
N ASP A 342 6.46 13.13 -5.16
CA ASP A 342 5.81 12.52 -6.30
C ASP A 342 4.36 13.01 -6.45
N PHE A 343 3.83 12.84 -7.66
CA PHE A 343 2.45 13.12 -8.06
C PHE A 343 1.99 14.52 -7.67
N MET A 344 1.02 14.64 -6.76
CA MET A 344 0.42 15.92 -6.37
C MET A 344 1.10 16.58 -5.17
N MET A 345 2.00 15.86 -4.51
CA MET A 345 2.84 16.36 -3.41
C MET A 345 4.31 16.53 -3.82
N ASN A 346 4.52 16.88 -5.08
CA ASN A 346 5.86 17.15 -5.64
C ASN A 346 6.46 18.49 -5.18
N ASP A 347 5.70 19.29 -4.47
CA ASP A 347 6.12 20.53 -3.81
C ASP A 347 6.72 20.31 -2.41
N LEU A 348 6.60 19.10 -1.84
CA LEU A 348 7.24 18.75 -0.58
C LEU A 348 8.67 18.25 -0.80
N PRO A 349 9.60 18.47 0.15
CA PRO A 349 10.96 17.93 0.06
C PRO A 349 10.97 16.42 0.34
N ILE A 350 12.10 15.76 0.09
CA ILE A 350 12.39 14.46 0.68
C ILE A 350 12.25 14.57 2.21
N THR A 351 11.82 13.49 2.88
CA THR A 351 11.73 13.48 4.35
C THR A 351 13.03 14.01 4.99
N PRO A 352 12.98 15.10 5.77
CA PRO A 352 14.15 15.64 6.44
C PRO A 352 14.82 14.62 7.36
N ARG A 353 16.17 14.64 7.42
CA ARG A 353 16.95 13.69 8.22
C ARG A 353 16.53 13.66 9.68
N LYS A 354 16.34 14.84 10.29
CA LYS A 354 15.92 14.95 11.68
C LYS A 354 14.56 14.28 11.92
N ILE A 355 13.58 14.50 11.05
CA ILE A 355 12.26 13.85 11.13
C ILE A 355 12.39 12.33 11.01
N ALA A 356 13.18 11.84 10.05
CA ALA A 356 13.38 10.42 9.85
C ALA A 356 14.00 9.73 11.08
N LEU A 357 15.06 10.32 11.65
CA LEU A 357 15.76 9.78 12.81
C LEU A 357 14.92 9.88 14.08
N GLU A 358 14.20 10.98 14.30
CA GLU A 358 13.30 11.13 15.44
C GLU A 358 12.13 10.14 15.36
N SER A 359 11.51 10.00 14.20
CA SER A 359 10.44 9.00 13.96
C SER A 359 10.93 7.58 14.26
N PHE A 360 12.12 7.23 13.77
CA PHE A 360 12.74 5.94 14.07
C PHE A 360 12.96 5.73 15.56
N THR A 361 13.49 6.75 16.24
CA THR A 361 13.76 6.70 17.69
C THR A 361 12.46 6.53 18.48
N ARG A 362 11.39 7.25 18.11
CA ARG A 362 10.08 7.12 18.78
C ARG A 362 9.46 5.74 18.58
N ALA A 363 9.50 5.21 17.34
CA ALA A 363 9.00 3.86 17.08
C ALA A 363 9.75 2.79 17.88
N LYS A 364 11.09 2.92 18.02
CA LYS A 364 11.95 2.01 18.80
C LYS A 364 11.64 2.01 20.30
N LYS A 365 10.95 3.01 20.84
CA LYS A 365 10.50 2.99 22.25
C LYS A 365 9.41 1.94 22.49
N HIS A 366 8.66 1.59 21.46
CA HIS A 366 7.49 0.72 21.56
C HIS A 366 7.69 -0.64 20.90
N LEU A 367 8.53 -0.72 19.86
CA LEU A 367 8.71 -1.89 19.02
C LEU A 367 10.17 -2.37 19.02
N ARG A 368 10.38 -3.68 19.05
CA ARG A 368 11.71 -4.29 19.03
C ARG A 368 12.32 -4.33 17.63
N ARG A 369 11.48 -4.44 16.60
CA ARG A 369 11.89 -4.65 15.21
C ARG A 369 11.46 -3.46 14.34
N VAL A 370 12.26 -2.42 14.30
CA VAL A 370 12.03 -1.21 13.48
C VAL A 370 13.16 -1.04 12.47
N ASN A 371 12.80 -0.71 11.24
CA ASN A 371 13.74 -0.43 10.15
C ASN A 371 13.42 0.92 9.49
N LEU A 372 14.47 1.56 8.96
CA LEU A 372 14.34 2.75 8.12
C LEU A 372 14.68 2.37 6.68
N GLY A 373 13.66 2.35 5.81
CA GLY A 373 13.78 2.02 4.40
C GLY A 373 14.07 3.24 3.53
N ASN A 374 14.47 3.02 2.28
CA ASN A 374 14.85 4.06 1.32
C ASN A 374 15.96 5.00 1.83
N ARG A 375 16.84 4.50 2.71
CA ARG A 375 17.89 5.28 3.39
C ARG A 375 18.84 6.03 2.44
N PHE A 376 18.99 5.54 1.22
CA PHE A 376 19.79 6.22 0.19
C PHE A 376 19.28 7.65 -0.11
N LEU A 377 17.97 7.91 0.05
CA LEU A 377 17.41 9.24 -0.11
C LEU A 377 17.88 10.23 0.95
N LEU A 378 18.32 9.76 2.11
CA LEU A 378 18.85 10.63 3.18
C LEU A 378 20.15 11.33 2.78
N SER A 379 20.90 10.82 1.79
CA SER A 379 22.11 11.47 1.30
C SER A 379 21.84 12.82 0.63
N VAL A 380 20.62 12.99 0.08
CA VAL A 380 20.16 14.21 -0.60
C VAL A 380 19.00 14.90 0.12
N ALA A 381 18.60 14.39 1.29
CA ALA A 381 17.53 14.97 2.09
C ALA A 381 17.98 16.23 2.84
N PRO A 382 17.11 17.23 3.02
CA PRO A 382 17.39 18.37 3.89
C PRO A 382 17.53 17.92 5.35
N GLU A 383 18.20 18.75 6.17
CA GLU A 383 18.34 18.44 7.61
C GLU A 383 17.04 18.66 8.37
N ASN A 384 16.34 19.76 8.07
CA ASN A 384 15.10 20.19 8.73
C ASN A 384 13.99 20.46 7.70
N LEU A 385 12.75 20.51 8.20
CA LEU A 385 11.56 20.79 7.41
C LEU A 385 11.43 22.29 7.06
#